data_095c94401ae1433fbe4b9773855b6252
#
_entry.id   095c94401ae1433fbe4b9773855b6252
#
_cell.length_a   1.000
_cell.length_b   1.000
_cell.length_c   1.000
_cell.angle_alpha   90.00
_cell.angle_beta   90.00
_cell.angle_gamma   90.00
#
_symmetry.space_group_name_H-M   'P 1'
#
loop_
_entity.id
_entity.type
_entity.pdbx_description
1 polymer ?
#
loop_
_entity_poly.entity_id
_entity_poly.type
_entity_poly.pdbx_seq_one_letter_code
_entity_poly.pdbx_strand_id
1 'polypeptide(L)'
;MVSRSPSATRNGAKGTLTEGVKIMAKTNADIEHWDVESEEFWEREGKRIASRNLWISIPSLLMGFAVWLMWGMITTQMKNLGFPFSIEQLFTLSAIAGLSGATLRIPASFMIKIAGGRNTVFLTTALLMIPAAGTGIALMNPDTPFIVFQALALLSGIGGGNFACSMSNISTFYPKSKQGYGLGMNAGLGNFGVTTMQVVIPLVMTVGIFGALAGDPMQLQSPSGTLIGRIEAGTDTWIQNAGFIWLVFLIPLAFAGWFGMNNLKVVTPNPGNPLSAFGKILGLYGVGILASIAGVWALSVLNMWLALPLTIVLTLILLRLIPGDIKPNIQAQFAIFSNKHTWSMTVLYILTFGSFIGFSAALPLSITVIFGNMMEVAADGTVTRVVNPDAPSALTWAWMGPFVGALIRPVGGWISDKVGGSIVTQIISVVMVAASVATGYVMMLAYNSTDPNAYFAPFLILFIIMFAASGIGNGSTFRSIGFIFNQQQKGPVLGWTSAVAAYGAFIAPRVMGQEIQAGTPEVAMYGFAVFYALCLVVNWWSYLRKDAYIKNP
;
A
#
# COMPACT_ATOMS: atom_id res chain seq x y z
N MET A 1 43.06 -34.26 -67.85
CA MET A 1 43.19 -32.85 -67.55
C MET A 1 42.34 -32.63 -66.26
N VAL A 2 42.96 -32.71 -65.14
CA VAL A 2 43.38 -31.71 -64.19
C VAL A 2 42.26 -30.69 -63.87
N SER A 3 41.64 -30.80 -62.69
CA SER A 3 41.51 -29.63 -61.83
C SER A 3 41.13 -30.03 -60.40
N ARG A 4 41.77 -29.35 -59.54
CA ARG A 4 41.93 -29.46 -58.09
C ARG A 4 40.67 -29.10 -57.30
N SER A 5 40.43 -29.82 -56.20
CA SER A 5 39.64 -29.35 -55.04
C SER A 5 40.36 -28.26 -54.26
N PRO A 6 39.68 -27.36 -53.56
CA PRO A 6 40.25 -26.64 -52.41
C PRO A 6 39.55 -26.99 -51.08
N SER A 7 40.41 -27.18 -50.15
CA SER A 7 40.39 -27.30 -48.71
C SER A 7 39.22 -26.63 -47.96
N ALA A 8 38.62 -27.41 -47.07
CA ALA A 8 37.76 -26.93 -45.98
C ALA A 8 38.60 -26.18 -44.90
N THR A 9 38.34 -24.93 -44.69
CA THR A 9 38.81 -24.18 -43.53
C THR A 9 37.80 -24.23 -42.40
N ARG A 10 38.25 -24.74 -41.27
CA ARG A 10 37.61 -24.65 -39.96
C ARG A 10 37.47 -23.16 -39.55
N ASN A 11 36.25 -22.63 -39.56
CA ASN A 11 35.90 -21.41 -38.82
C ASN A 11 34.41 -21.46 -38.47
N GLY A 12 34.07 -22.15 -37.39
CA GLY A 12 32.69 -22.35 -37.00
C GLY A 12 32.47 -22.58 -35.49
N ALA A 13 33.17 -21.85 -34.62
CA ALA A 13 32.92 -22.02 -33.19
C ALA A 13 33.11 -20.72 -32.34
N LYS A 14 33.20 -19.56 -32.96
CA LYS A 14 33.30 -18.28 -32.21
C LYS A 14 32.11 -17.30 -32.41
N GLY A 15 31.16 -17.64 -33.28
CA GLY A 15 30.02 -16.75 -33.60
C GLY A 15 28.81 -16.87 -32.65
N THR A 16 28.62 -18.03 -32.03
CA THR A 16 27.36 -18.30 -31.28
C THR A 16 27.33 -17.80 -29.85
N LEU A 17 28.47 -17.58 -29.20
CA LEU A 17 28.51 -17.03 -27.84
C LEU A 17 28.40 -15.49 -27.79
N THR A 18 28.80 -14.80 -28.85
CA THR A 18 28.69 -13.34 -28.94
C THR A 18 27.30 -12.86 -29.38
N GLU A 19 26.53 -13.64 -30.12
CA GLU A 19 25.17 -13.32 -30.47
C GLU A 19 24.18 -13.56 -29.29
N GLY A 20 24.38 -14.60 -28.49
CA GLY A 20 23.60 -14.85 -27.29
C GLY A 20 23.76 -13.75 -26.22
N VAL A 21 24.97 -13.18 -26.06
CA VAL A 21 25.23 -12.08 -25.15
C VAL A 21 24.74 -10.73 -25.72
N LYS A 22 24.72 -10.56 -27.05
CA LYS A 22 24.14 -9.39 -27.71
C LYS A 22 22.61 -9.36 -27.67
N ILE A 23 21.92 -10.52 -27.58
CA ILE A 23 20.47 -10.61 -27.46
C ILE A 23 19.99 -10.20 -26.06
N MET A 24 20.82 -10.33 -25.01
CA MET A 24 20.52 -9.79 -23.67
C MET A 24 20.77 -8.27 -23.53
N ALA A 25 21.47 -7.62 -24.47
CA ALA A 25 21.92 -6.24 -24.35
C ALA A 25 21.08 -5.20 -25.10
N LYS A 26 19.92 -5.54 -25.67
CA LYS A 26 18.98 -4.59 -26.31
C LYS A 26 17.56 -4.82 -25.87
N THR A 27 17.26 -4.71 -24.58
CA THR A 27 15.93 -4.25 -24.18
C THR A 27 15.89 -2.76 -24.47
N ASN A 28 15.21 -2.33 -25.55
CA ASN A 28 14.92 -0.92 -25.75
C ASN A 28 14.17 -0.45 -24.51
N ALA A 29 14.87 0.31 -23.65
CA ALA A 29 14.30 0.82 -22.42
C ALA A 29 13.09 1.71 -22.70
N ASP A 30 13.09 2.39 -23.82
CA ASP A 30 12.04 3.26 -24.32
C ASP A 30 11.33 2.60 -25.51
N ILE A 31 10.02 2.34 -25.36
CA ILE A 31 9.17 1.76 -26.40
C ILE A 31 8.45 2.91 -27.09
N GLU A 32 8.68 3.04 -28.41
CA GLU A 32 8.11 4.13 -29.22
C GLU A 32 6.68 3.85 -29.65
N HIS A 33 6.40 2.63 -30.06
CA HIS A 33 5.08 2.20 -30.51
C HIS A 33 4.44 1.26 -29.50
N TRP A 34 3.24 1.63 -29.04
CA TRP A 34 2.47 0.84 -28.06
C TRP A 34 0.98 0.96 -28.35
N ASP A 35 0.42 -0.03 -29.03
CA ASP A 35 -1.00 -0.13 -29.37
C ASP A 35 -1.67 -1.30 -28.64
N VAL A 36 -1.86 -1.13 -27.34
CA VAL A 36 -2.34 -2.19 -26.42
C VAL A 36 -3.79 -2.61 -26.70
N GLU A 37 -4.59 -1.79 -27.37
CA GLU A 37 -5.98 -2.14 -27.72
C GLU A 37 -6.07 -2.98 -29.03
N SER A 38 -4.99 -3.07 -29.82
CA SER A 38 -4.90 -3.98 -30.96
C SER A 38 -4.66 -5.42 -30.46
N GLU A 39 -5.56 -6.32 -30.78
CA GLU A 39 -5.45 -7.75 -30.39
C GLU A 39 -4.24 -8.41 -31.03
N GLU A 40 -3.95 -8.09 -32.30
CA GLU A 40 -2.77 -8.59 -33.02
C GLU A 40 -1.47 -8.16 -32.34
N PHE A 41 -1.34 -6.87 -31.99
CA PHE A 41 -0.17 -6.35 -31.27
C PHE A 41 -0.07 -7.00 -29.88
N TRP A 42 -1.20 -7.12 -29.19
CA TRP A 42 -1.24 -7.70 -27.85
C TRP A 42 -0.72 -9.14 -27.81
N GLU A 43 -1.21 -10.01 -28.68
CA GLU A 43 -0.80 -11.42 -28.68
C GLU A 43 0.61 -11.62 -29.23
N ARG A 44 1.06 -10.80 -30.21
CA ARG A 44 2.40 -10.90 -30.80
C ARG A 44 3.52 -10.50 -29.83
N GLU A 45 3.38 -9.38 -29.14
CA GLU A 45 4.46 -8.84 -28.29
C GLU A 45 3.97 -8.10 -27.02
N GLY A 46 2.80 -7.45 -27.03
CA GLY A 46 2.30 -6.60 -25.95
C GLY A 46 2.17 -7.36 -24.65
N LYS A 47 1.58 -8.54 -24.66
CA LYS A 47 1.38 -9.42 -23.50
C LYS A 47 2.68 -9.79 -22.78
N ARG A 48 3.73 -10.11 -23.54
CA ARG A 48 5.04 -10.49 -22.97
C ARG A 48 5.70 -9.29 -22.27
N ILE A 49 5.66 -8.12 -22.90
CA ILE A 49 6.22 -6.88 -22.34
C ILE A 49 5.42 -6.44 -21.11
N ALA A 50 4.09 -6.44 -21.20
CA ALA A 50 3.21 -6.11 -20.08
C ALA A 50 3.43 -7.04 -18.89
N SER A 51 3.52 -8.36 -19.12
CA SER A 51 3.77 -9.36 -18.08
C SER A 51 5.12 -9.12 -17.39
N ARG A 52 6.20 -8.85 -18.14
CA ARG A 52 7.50 -8.56 -17.55
C ARG A 52 7.46 -7.31 -16.66
N ASN A 53 6.86 -6.22 -17.13
CA ASN A 53 6.70 -5.00 -16.34
C ASN A 53 5.86 -5.26 -15.07
N LEU A 54 4.79 -6.05 -15.18
CA LEU A 54 3.93 -6.43 -14.05
C LEU A 54 4.71 -7.22 -12.99
N TRP A 55 5.46 -8.26 -13.39
CA TRP A 55 6.17 -9.14 -12.46
C TRP A 55 7.39 -8.50 -11.80
N ILE A 56 7.90 -7.38 -12.32
CA ILE A 56 8.87 -6.53 -11.63
C ILE A 56 8.16 -5.51 -10.72
N SER A 57 7.03 -4.97 -11.18
CA SER A 57 6.24 -3.99 -10.43
C SER A 57 5.68 -4.55 -9.13
N ILE A 58 5.16 -5.78 -9.15
CA ILE A 58 4.56 -6.47 -8.00
C ILE A 58 5.52 -6.53 -6.80
N PRO A 59 6.71 -7.15 -6.87
CA PRO A 59 7.61 -7.23 -5.72
C PRO A 59 8.15 -5.86 -5.31
N SER A 60 8.37 -4.92 -6.26
CA SER A 60 8.74 -3.54 -5.92
C SER A 60 7.65 -2.84 -5.09
N LEU A 61 6.39 -3.04 -5.46
CA LEU A 61 5.24 -2.52 -4.72
C LEU A 61 5.07 -3.21 -3.36
N LEU A 62 5.30 -4.52 -3.29
CA LEU A 62 5.27 -5.30 -2.05
C LEU A 62 6.27 -4.73 -1.04
N MET A 63 7.52 -4.46 -1.47
CA MET A 63 8.51 -3.82 -0.63
C MET A 63 8.11 -2.39 -0.24
N GLY A 64 7.45 -1.65 -1.14
CA GLY A 64 6.88 -0.35 -0.83
C GLY A 64 5.92 -0.40 0.36
N PHE A 65 4.98 -1.34 0.37
CA PHE A 65 4.06 -1.52 1.49
C PHE A 65 4.76 -1.99 2.77
N ALA A 66 5.72 -2.90 2.66
CA ALA A 66 6.45 -3.43 3.80
C ALA A 66 7.23 -2.31 4.53
N VAL A 67 8.01 -1.51 3.80
CA VAL A 67 8.78 -0.40 4.37
C VAL A 67 7.86 0.72 4.88
N TRP A 68 6.76 1.01 4.17
CA TRP A 68 5.82 2.04 4.61
C TRP A 68 5.19 1.72 5.96
N LEU A 69 4.74 0.47 6.15
CA LEU A 69 3.94 0.06 7.31
C LEU A 69 4.74 -0.64 8.41
N MET A 70 6.06 -0.81 8.26
CA MET A 70 6.93 -1.47 9.26
C MET A 70 6.84 -0.82 10.65
N TRP A 71 6.53 0.47 10.73
CA TRP A 71 6.39 1.20 11.99
C TRP A 71 5.31 0.63 12.89
N GLY A 72 4.23 0.08 12.33
CA GLY A 72 3.19 -0.59 13.10
C GLY A 72 3.68 -1.80 13.90
N MET A 73 4.74 -2.48 13.42
CA MET A 73 5.37 -3.61 14.12
C MET A 73 6.53 -3.16 15.00
N ILE A 74 7.38 -2.26 14.51
CA ILE A 74 8.56 -1.77 15.23
C ILE A 74 8.15 -1.09 16.54
N THR A 75 7.17 -0.19 16.50
CA THR A 75 6.73 0.58 17.67
C THR A 75 6.17 -0.30 18.79
N THR A 76 5.54 -1.43 18.45
CA THR A 76 5.05 -2.38 19.47
C THR A 76 6.19 -3.04 20.25
N GLN A 77 7.35 -3.22 19.63
CA GLN A 77 8.51 -3.87 20.24
C GLN A 77 9.46 -2.88 20.93
N MET A 78 9.54 -1.63 20.45
CA MET A 78 10.47 -0.62 21.00
C MET A 78 10.32 -0.45 22.51
N LYS A 79 9.09 -0.40 23.03
CA LYS A 79 8.85 -0.29 24.47
C LYS A 79 9.37 -1.50 25.23
N ASN A 80 9.15 -2.71 24.68
CA ASN A 80 9.58 -3.97 25.28
C ASN A 80 11.10 -4.18 25.23
N LEU A 81 11.82 -3.37 24.47
CA LEU A 81 13.28 -3.37 24.32
C LEU A 81 13.96 -2.19 25.01
N GLY A 82 13.21 -1.42 25.82
CA GLY A 82 13.79 -0.37 26.66
C GLY A 82 13.99 0.98 25.98
N PHE A 83 13.38 1.24 24.81
CA PHE A 83 13.42 2.59 24.24
C PHE A 83 12.67 3.60 25.11
N PRO A 84 13.24 4.79 25.38
CA PRO A 84 12.72 5.76 26.36
C PRO A 84 11.56 6.58 25.81
N PHE A 85 10.70 6.01 24.96
CA PHE A 85 9.59 6.70 24.34
C PHE A 85 8.26 6.40 25.01
N SER A 86 7.44 7.44 25.17
CA SER A 86 6.06 7.28 25.65
C SER A 86 5.21 6.53 24.63
N ILE A 87 4.11 5.91 25.09
CA ILE A 87 3.14 5.25 24.22
C ILE A 87 2.62 6.23 23.15
N GLU A 88 2.35 7.47 23.52
CA GLU A 88 1.89 8.51 22.61
C GLU A 88 2.93 8.82 21.52
N GLN A 89 4.22 8.88 21.88
CA GLN A 89 5.30 9.07 20.91
C GLN A 89 5.38 7.90 19.92
N LEU A 90 5.27 6.67 20.38
CA LEU A 90 5.28 5.48 19.52
C LEU A 90 4.09 5.46 18.54
N PHE A 91 2.89 5.81 19.01
CA PHE A 91 1.74 5.99 18.11
C PHE A 91 1.95 7.10 17.09
N THR A 92 2.62 8.19 17.50
CA THR A 92 2.94 9.31 16.60
C THR A 92 3.82 8.86 15.42
N LEU A 93 4.78 7.95 15.61
CA LEU A 93 5.60 7.41 14.51
C LEU A 93 4.76 6.68 13.46
N SER A 94 3.87 5.80 13.89
CA SER A 94 2.94 5.11 12.99
C SER A 94 1.99 6.08 12.27
N ALA A 95 1.52 7.10 12.97
CA ALA A 95 0.66 8.13 12.39
C ALA A 95 1.38 8.99 11.34
N ILE A 96 2.64 9.39 11.60
CA ILE A 96 3.47 10.13 10.64
C ILE A 96 3.68 9.29 9.36
N ALA A 97 4.01 8.01 9.49
CA ALA A 97 4.14 7.10 8.35
C ALA A 97 2.83 6.98 7.56
N GLY A 98 1.70 6.84 8.26
CA GLY A 98 0.36 6.77 7.64
C GLY A 98 0.02 8.02 6.84
N LEU A 99 0.16 9.19 7.46
CA LEU A 99 -0.10 10.49 6.84
C LEU A 99 0.83 10.74 5.64
N SER A 100 2.13 10.55 5.82
CA SER A 100 3.11 10.81 4.76
C SER A 100 2.91 9.88 3.57
N GLY A 101 2.61 8.59 3.81
CA GLY A 101 2.34 7.64 2.73
C GLY A 101 1.11 7.99 1.90
N ALA A 102 0.06 8.52 2.51
CA ALA A 102 -1.10 9.04 1.80
C ALA A 102 -0.78 10.32 1.03
N THR A 103 -0.11 11.28 1.67
CA THR A 103 0.24 12.57 1.08
C THR A 103 1.21 12.42 -0.09
N LEU A 104 2.24 11.59 0.04
CA LEU A 104 3.23 11.34 -1.02
C LEU A 104 2.65 10.62 -2.24
N ARG A 105 1.50 9.92 -2.09
CA ARG A 105 0.78 9.37 -3.26
C ARG A 105 0.24 10.43 -4.19
N ILE A 106 -0.10 11.63 -3.68
CA ILE A 106 -0.65 12.70 -4.52
C ILE A 106 0.35 13.12 -5.61
N PRO A 107 1.59 13.56 -5.31
CA PRO A 107 2.58 13.84 -6.35
C PRO A 107 2.97 12.59 -7.15
N ALA A 108 3.05 11.41 -6.50
CA ALA A 108 3.37 10.16 -7.17
C ALA A 108 2.37 9.77 -8.26
N SER A 109 1.10 10.18 -8.13
CA SER A 109 0.05 9.96 -9.13
C SER A 109 0.37 10.54 -10.51
N PHE A 110 1.20 11.56 -10.56
CA PHE A 110 1.51 12.31 -11.78
C PHE A 110 2.89 11.99 -12.37
N MET A 111 3.73 11.22 -11.65
CA MET A 111 5.14 10.98 -12.01
C MET A 111 5.32 10.23 -13.32
N ILE A 112 4.48 9.24 -13.61
CA ILE A 112 4.66 8.35 -14.78
C ILE A 112 4.68 9.14 -16.09
N LYS A 113 3.78 10.10 -16.25
CA LYS A 113 3.70 10.94 -17.45
C LYS A 113 4.82 11.98 -17.55
N ILE A 114 5.48 12.28 -16.43
CA ILE A 114 6.54 13.29 -16.32
C ILE A 114 7.91 12.67 -16.54
N ALA A 115 8.15 11.50 -15.94
CA ALA A 115 9.49 10.90 -15.84
C ALA A 115 9.60 9.51 -16.51
N GLY A 116 8.48 8.91 -16.92
CA GLY A 116 8.44 7.56 -17.48
C GLY A 116 8.33 6.46 -16.42
N GLY A 117 7.77 5.32 -16.82
CA GLY A 117 7.46 4.22 -15.92
C GLY A 117 8.69 3.56 -15.29
N ARG A 118 9.65 3.16 -16.13
CA ARG A 118 10.91 2.55 -15.68
C ARG A 118 11.67 3.46 -14.72
N ASN A 119 11.87 4.71 -15.10
CA ASN A 119 12.63 5.67 -14.29
C ASN A 119 11.96 5.90 -12.93
N THR A 120 10.63 5.99 -12.91
CA THR A 120 9.87 6.20 -11.68
C THR A 120 9.94 4.98 -10.77
N VAL A 121 9.62 3.78 -11.26
CA VAL A 121 9.62 2.57 -10.42
C VAL A 121 11.03 2.26 -9.90
N PHE A 122 12.06 2.42 -10.72
CA PHE A 122 13.45 2.28 -10.29
C PHE A 122 13.77 3.22 -9.13
N LEU A 123 13.59 4.53 -9.33
CA LEU A 123 14.02 5.52 -8.33
C LEU A 123 13.20 5.41 -7.04
N THR A 124 11.87 5.22 -7.15
CA THR A 124 11.02 5.11 -5.96
C THR A 124 11.32 3.84 -5.16
N THR A 125 11.72 2.74 -5.81
CA THR A 125 12.20 1.52 -5.13
C THR A 125 13.57 1.76 -4.48
N ALA A 126 14.50 2.42 -5.17
CA ALA A 126 15.81 2.73 -4.63
C ALA A 126 15.74 3.67 -3.42
N LEU A 127 14.87 4.68 -3.46
CA LEU A 127 14.70 5.63 -2.36
C LEU A 127 14.19 4.97 -1.07
N LEU A 128 13.51 3.83 -1.14
CA LEU A 128 13.08 3.06 0.05
C LEU A 128 14.26 2.51 0.85
N MET A 129 15.42 2.36 0.25
CA MET A 129 16.64 1.93 0.96
C MET A 129 17.03 2.94 2.05
N ILE A 130 16.71 4.23 1.89
CA ILE A 130 17.03 5.28 2.86
C ILE A 130 16.27 5.05 4.18
N PRO A 131 14.92 5.01 4.22
CA PRO A 131 14.23 4.74 5.47
C PRO A 131 14.47 3.31 5.99
N ALA A 132 14.67 2.31 5.13
CA ALA A 132 14.98 0.95 5.56
C ALA A 132 16.32 0.85 6.29
N ALA A 133 17.39 1.30 5.65
CA ALA A 133 18.73 1.32 6.25
C ALA A 133 18.80 2.25 7.46
N GLY A 134 18.25 3.47 7.31
CA GLY A 134 18.23 4.46 8.39
C GLY A 134 17.49 3.95 9.64
N THR A 135 16.36 3.27 9.46
CA THR A 135 15.62 2.66 10.58
C THR A 135 16.44 1.56 11.24
N GLY A 136 17.07 0.68 10.47
CA GLY A 136 17.97 -0.33 11.02
C GLY A 136 19.09 0.29 11.86
N ILE A 137 19.78 1.30 11.32
CA ILE A 137 20.87 2.01 12.03
C ILE A 137 20.34 2.72 13.29
N ALA A 138 19.22 3.43 13.19
CA ALA A 138 18.65 4.16 14.32
C ALA A 138 18.22 3.23 15.45
N LEU A 139 17.72 2.04 15.13
CA LEU A 139 17.30 1.02 16.11
C LEU A 139 18.47 0.30 16.81
N MET A 140 19.70 0.45 16.31
CA MET A 140 20.87 -0.13 17.00
C MET A 140 21.21 0.57 18.32
N ASN A 141 20.71 1.79 18.53
CA ASN A 141 20.97 2.57 19.73
C ASN A 141 19.65 3.10 20.32
N PRO A 142 19.25 2.65 21.54
CA PRO A 142 18.06 3.15 22.22
C PRO A 142 18.07 4.66 22.51
N ASP A 143 19.27 5.28 22.60
CA ASP A 143 19.43 6.71 22.86
C ASP A 143 19.29 7.58 21.59
N THR A 144 19.00 6.97 20.44
CA THR A 144 18.75 7.71 19.19
C THR A 144 17.61 8.73 19.40
N PRO A 145 17.81 10.02 19.08
CA PRO A 145 16.81 11.06 19.30
C PRO A 145 15.50 10.78 18.56
N PHE A 146 14.37 11.05 19.20
CA PHE A 146 13.03 10.80 18.65
C PHE A 146 12.80 11.44 17.27
N ILE A 147 13.36 12.63 17.02
CA ILE A 147 13.25 13.34 15.74
C ILE A 147 13.84 12.51 14.57
N VAL A 148 14.86 11.67 14.80
CA VAL A 148 15.42 10.80 13.78
C VAL A 148 14.38 9.76 13.37
N PHE A 149 13.72 9.13 14.33
CA PHE A 149 12.64 8.19 14.05
C PHE A 149 11.45 8.85 13.35
N GLN A 150 11.09 10.09 13.72
CA GLN A 150 10.04 10.85 13.02
C GLN A 150 10.41 11.12 11.55
N ALA A 151 11.66 11.51 11.27
CA ALA A 151 12.13 11.73 9.90
C ALA A 151 12.11 10.42 9.08
N LEU A 152 12.54 9.31 9.67
CA LEU A 152 12.53 8.00 9.01
C LEU A 152 11.10 7.49 8.77
N ALA A 153 10.19 7.69 9.73
CA ALA A 153 8.77 7.37 9.59
C ALA A 153 8.13 8.19 8.44
N LEU A 154 8.47 9.47 8.34
CA LEU A 154 8.01 10.33 7.24
C LEU A 154 8.56 9.86 5.89
N LEU A 155 9.85 9.52 5.81
CA LEU A 155 10.47 9.03 4.57
C LEU A 155 9.95 7.64 4.16
N SER A 156 9.55 6.79 5.10
CA SER A 156 8.92 5.51 4.78
C SER A 156 7.63 5.66 3.97
N GLY A 157 6.98 6.82 4.06
CA GLY A 157 5.82 7.18 3.24
C GLY A 157 6.07 7.17 1.72
N ILE A 158 7.33 7.21 1.26
CA ILE A 158 7.69 6.98 -0.15
C ILE A 158 7.11 5.63 -0.62
N GLY A 159 7.11 4.61 0.25
CA GLY A 159 6.48 3.31 -0.04
C GLY A 159 4.98 3.40 -0.30
N GLY A 160 4.29 4.31 0.41
CA GLY A 160 2.91 4.65 0.10
C GLY A 160 2.76 5.23 -1.31
N GLY A 161 3.66 6.13 -1.71
CA GLY A 161 3.72 6.72 -3.06
C GLY A 161 3.91 5.69 -4.17
N ASN A 162 4.68 4.62 -3.91
CA ASN A 162 4.93 3.54 -4.89
C ASN A 162 3.64 2.91 -5.41
N PHE A 163 2.59 2.86 -4.62
CA PHE A 163 1.31 2.33 -5.10
C PHE A 163 0.75 3.17 -6.24
N ALA A 164 0.72 4.49 -6.10
CA ALA A 164 0.18 5.37 -7.12
C ALA A 164 0.96 5.29 -8.43
N CYS A 165 2.30 5.33 -8.36
CA CYS A 165 3.14 5.19 -9.56
C CYS A 165 2.98 3.82 -10.19
N SER A 166 3.03 2.75 -9.40
CA SER A 166 2.93 1.36 -9.88
C SER A 166 1.61 1.11 -10.59
N MET A 167 0.48 1.51 -9.98
CA MET A 167 -0.85 1.35 -10.58
C MET A 167 -1.00 2.20 -11.84
N SER A 168 -0.54 3.46 -11.81
CA SER A 168 -0.52 4.33 -12.98
C SER A 168 0.29 3.72 -14.12
N ASN A 169 1.48 3.19 -13.84
CA ASN A 169 2.34 2.57 -14.82
C ASN A 169 1.71 1.31 -15.44
N ILE A 170 1.30 0.34 -14.62
CA ILE A 170 0.74 -0.93 -15.10
C ILE A 170 -0.56 -0.71 -15.88
N SER A 171 -1.37 0.29 -15.50
CA SER A 171 -2.57 0.64 -16.25
C SER A 171 -2.31 0.98 -17.72
N THR A 172 -1.10 1.42 -18.07
CA THR A 172 -0.72 1.77 -19.45
C THR A 172 -0.29 0.58 -20.28
N PHE A 173 0.08 -0.54 -19.62
CA PHE A 173 0.54 -1.75 -20.29
C PHE A 173 -0.60 -2.72 -20.65
N TYR A 174 -1.78 -2.61 -20.05
CA TYR A 174 -2.89 -3.55 -20.24
C TYR A 174 -4.04 -2.94 -21.04
N PRO A 175 -4.68 -3.72 -21.96
CA PRO A 175 -5.87 -3.30 -22.67
C PRO A 175 -7.06 -3.17 -21.72
N LYS A 176 -8.07 -2.39 -22.10
CA LYS A 176 -9.27 -2.15 -21.28
C LYS A 176 -9.96 -3.43 -20.83
N SER A 177 -10.01 -4.43 -21.72
CA SER A 177 -10.63 -5.74 -21.43
C SER A 177 -9.92 -6.55 -20.35
N LYS A 178 -8.67 -6.24 -20.02
CA LYS A 178 -7.84 -6.98 -19.04
C LYS A 178 -7.34 -6.06 -17.89
N GLN A 179 -7.89 -4.86 -17.75
CA GLN A 179 -7.49 -3.89 -16.72
C GLN A 179 -7.74 -4.42 -15.30
N GLY A 180 -8.90 -5.01 -15.04
CA GLY A 180 -9.25 -5.54 -13.74
C GLY A 180 -8.27 -6.61 -13.28
N TYR A 181 -7.93 -7.56 -14.16
CA TYR A 181 -6.94 -8.58 -13.90
C TYR A 181 -5.54 -7.99 -13.66
N GLY A 182 -5.02 -7.18 -14.60
CA GLY A 182 -3.67 -6.64 -14.51
C GLY A 182 -3.45 -5.77 -13.28
N LEU A 183 -4.36 -4.85 -13.03
CA LEU A 183 -4.31 -3.97 -11.85
C LEU A 183 -4.64 -4.71 -10.55
N GLY A 184 -5.56 -5.69 -10.60
CA GLY A 184 -5.88 -6.57 -9.49
C GLY A 184 -4.68 -7.41 -9.04
N MET A 185 -3.93 -7.98 -9.99
CA MET A 185 -2.67 -8.69 -9.72
C MET A 185 -1.62 -7.78 -9.10
N ASN A 186 -1.39 -6.62 -9.71
CA ASN A 186 -0.40 -5.65 -9.22
C ASN A 186 -0.73 -5.17 -7.80
N ALA A 187 -1.98 -4.75 -7.58
CA ALA A 187 -2.41 -4.27 -6.28
C ALA A 187 -2.53 -5.39 -5.25
N GLY A 188 -3.08 -6.55 -5.64
CA GLY A 188 -3.29 -7.68 -4.74
C GLY A 188 -1.97 -8.18 -4.16
N LEU A 189 -1.09 -8.65 -5.04
CA LEU A 189 0.21 -9.17 -4.62
C LEU A 189 1.14 -8.08 -4.06
N GLY A 190 1.03 -6.84 -4.54
CA GLY A 190 1.76 -5.71 -3.97
C GLY A 190 1.33 -5.40 -2.52
N ASN A 191 0.02 -5.35 -2.27
CA ASN A 191 -0.51 -5.11 -0.91
C ASN A 191 -0.25 -6.27 0.06
N PHE A 192 0.12 -7.43 -0.45
CA PHE A 192 0.60 -8.54 0.38
C PHE A 192 1.83 -8.16 1.22
N GLY A 193 2.55 -7.07 0.85
CA GLY A 193 3.61 -6.48 1.65
C GLY A 193 3.18 -6.11 3.09
N VAL A 194 1.89 -5.78 3.31
CA VAL A 194 1.33 -5.53 4.65
C VAL A 194 1.42 -6.80 5.51
N THR A 195 0.96 -7.92 4.97
CA THR A 195 1.05 -9.22 5.64
C THR A 195 2.51 -9.67 5.79
N THR A 196 3.31 -9.49 4.74
CA THR A 196 4.72 -9.88 4.73
C THR A 196 5.48 -9.21 5.86
N MET A 197 5.29 -7.90 6.07
CA MET A 197 6.01 -7.23 7.15
C MET A 197 5.53 -7.66 8.54
N GLN A 198 4.24 -7.94 8.71
CA GLN A 198 3.69 -8.45 9.98
C GLN A 198 4.21 -9.84 10.35
N VAL A 199 4.58 -10.65 9.37
CA VAL A 199 5.16 -11.97 9.54
C VAL A 199 6.68 -11.92 9.64
N VAL A 200 7.34 -11.22 8.71
CA VAL A 200 8.79 -11.22 8.57
C VAL A 200 9.48 -10.48 9.72
N ILE A 201 8.96 -9.32 10.15
CA ILE A 201 9.60 -8.53 11.21
C ILE A 201 9.75 -9.34 12.50
N PRO A 202 8.68 -9.94 13.09
CA PRO A 202 8.83 -10.74 14.30
C PRO A 202 9.80 -11.92 14.14
N LEU A 203 9.88 -12.53 12.96
CA LEU A 203 10.79 -13.64 12.70
C LEU A 203 12.25 -13.21 12.65
N VAL A 204 12.57 -12.16 11.91
CA VAL A 204 13.97 -11.72 11.74
C VAL A 204 14.55 -11.06 12.97
N MET A 205 13.69 -10.54 13.86
CA MET A 205 14.13 -9.96 15.13
C MET A 205 14.72 -10.99 16.09
N THR A 206 14.34 -12.26 15.97
CA THR A 206 14.81 -13.34 16.86
C THR A 206 16.07 -14.05 16.38
N VAL A 207 16.62 -13.64 15.23
CA VAL A 207 17.76 -14.29 14.61
C VAL A 207 18.84 -13.26 14.27
N GLY A 208 20.08 -13.52 14.65
CA GLY A 208 21.26 -12.69 14.32
C GLY A 208 21.65 -12.80 12.84
N ILE A 209 20.72 -12.55 11.92
CA ILE A 209 20.83 -12.82 10.47
C ILE A 209 21.96 -12.01 9.81
N PHE A 210 22.25 -10.80 10.31
CA PHE A 210 23.28 -9.92 9.74
C PHE A 210 24.59 -9.92 10.54
N GLY A 211 24.68 -10.74 11.60
CA GLY A 211 25.88 -10.87 12.45
C GLY A 211 26.35 -9.49 12.96
N ALA A 212 27.66 -9.25 12.90
CA ALA A 212 28.27 -8.01 13.36
C ALA A 212 27.78 -6.74 12.63
N LEU A 213 27.21 -6.84 11.43
CA LEU A 213 26.66 -5.70 10.71
C LEU A 213 25.38 -5.14 11.35
N ALA A 214 24.68 -5.96 12.12
CA ALA A 214 23.48 -5.53 12.82
C ALA A 214 23.76 -4.97 14.23
N GLY A 215 24.98 -5.07 14.74
CA GLY A 215 25.33 -4.69 16.12
C GLY A 215 24.80 -5.68 17.16
N ASP A 216 24.86 -5.26 18.43
CA ASP A 216 24.50 -6.10 19.56
C ASP A 216 22.96 -6.30 19.68
N PRO A 217 22.53 -7.46 20.18
CA PRO A 217 21.11 -7.68 20.50
C PRO A 217 20.67 -6.89 21.72
N MET A 218 19.36 -6.63 21.78
CA MET A 218 18.68 -6.11 22.96
C MET A 218 17.83 -7.20 23.60
N GLN A 219 17.72 -7.21 24.93
CA GLN A 219 16.93 -8.21 25.63
C GLN A 219 15.48 -7.77 25.82
N LEU A 220 14.54 -8.66 25.54
CA LEU A 220 13.12 -8.45 25.81
C LEU A 220 12.88 -8.29 27.32
N GLN A 221 12.20 -7.24 27.73
CA GLN A 221 11.84 -6.99 29.15
C GLN A 221 10.63 -7.83 29.58
N SER A 222 9.73 -8.16 28.64
CA SER A 222 8.56 -9.00 28.88
C SER A 222 8.33 -9.98 27.73
N PRO A 223 7.66 -11.13 27.98
CA PRO A 223 7.38 -12.08 26.91
C PRO A 223 6.58 -11.47 25.77
N SER A 224 6.88 -11.85 24.53
CA SER A 224 6.20 -11.34 23.33
C SER A 224 5.64 -12.49 22.50
N GLY A 225 4.37 -12.40 22.08
CA GLY A 225 3.76 -13.36 21.17
C GLY A 225 4.26 -13.15 19.73
N THR A 226 4.47 -14.26 19.01
CA THR A 226 4.77 -14.27 17.58
C THR A 226 3.91 -15.29 16.86
N LEU A 227 4.00 -15.33 15.51
CA LEU A 227 3.31 -16.33 14.69
C LEU A 227 3.69 -17.78 15.04
N ILE A 228 4.91 -18.00 15.47
CA ILE A 228 5.47 -19.34 15.76
C ILE A 228 5.53 -19.66 17.24
N GLY A 229 4.93 -18.82 18.09
CA GLY A 229 4.86 -19.05 19.53
C GLY A 229 5.13 -17.80 20.35
N ARG A 230 5.49 -18.03 21.63
CA ARG A 230 5.84 -16.98 22.59
C ARG A 230 7.36 -16.94 22.75
N ILE A 231 7.91 -15.74 22.75
CA ILE A 231 9.30 -15.48 23.06
C ILE A 231 9.36 -15.01 24.50
N GLU A 232 10.20 -15.64 25.30
CA GLU A 232 10.32 -15.36 26.74
C GLU A 232 11.11 -14.05 26.98
N ALA A 233 10.88 -13.44 28.15
CA ALA A 233 11.68 -12.32 28.64
C ALA A 233 13.16 -12.73 28.74
N GLY A 234 14.08 -11.78 28.52
CA GLY A 234 15.52 -12.03 28.50
C GLY A 234 16.06 -12.65 27.22
N THR A 235 15.20 -12.90 26.20
CA THR A 235 15.67 -13.39 24.90
C THR A 235 16.35 -12.25 24.12
N ASP A 236 17.50 -12.55 23.54
CA ASP A 236 18.24 -11.65 22.66
C ASP A 236 17.43 -11.36 21.39
N THR A 237 17.30 -10.08 21.06
CA THR A 237 16.44 -9.60 19.97
C THR A 237 17.14 -8.52 19.17
N TRP A 238 17.19 -8.68 17.86
CA TRP A 238 17.76 -7.73 16.90
C TRP A 238 16.65 -6.92 16.22
N ILE A 239 16.08 -5.94 16.93
CA ILE A 239 15.00 -5.09 16.37
C ILE A 239 15.43 -4.33 15.11
N GLN A 240 16.70 -4.01 15.00
CA GLN A 240 17.32 -3.36 13.84
C GLN A 240 17.17 -4.16 12.54
N ASN A 241 17.00 -5.49 12.63
CA ASN A 241 16.72 -6.35 11.49
C ASN A 241 15.38 -6.02 10.83
N ALA A 242 14.44 -5.41 11.57
CA ALA A 242 13.17 -4.91 11.02
C ALA A 242 13.35 -3.83 9.94
N GLY A 243 14.47 -3.11 9.98
CA GLY A 243 14.88 -2.18 8.92
C GLY A 243 15.75 -2.83 7.85
N PHE A 244 16.80 -3.54 8.26
CA PHE A 244 17.82 -4.07 7.36
C PHE A 244 17.32 -5.17 6.42
N ILE A 245 16.36 -5.99 6.83
CA ILE A 245 15.87 -7.11 6.02
C ILE A 245 15.36 -6.67 4.64
N TRP A 246 14.77 -5.49 4.55
CA TRP A 246 14.22 -4.99 3.30
C TRP A 246 15.28 -4.66 2.26
N LEU A 247 16.52 -4.34 2.67
CA LEU A 247 17.63 -4.06 1.76
C LEU A 247 17.99 -5.27 0.89
N VAL A 248 17.87 -6.47 1.46
CA VAL A 248 18.13 -7.74 0.74
C VAL A 248 17.25 -7.87 -0.50
N PHE A 249 16.03 -7.35 -0.45
CA PHE A 249 15.07 -7.37 -1.56
C PHE A 249 15.11 -6.08 -2.39
N LEU A 250 15.23 -4.92 -1.76
CA LEU A 250 15.20 -3.61 -2.45
C LEU A 250 16.35 -3.45 -3.43
N ILE A 251 17.55 -3.90 -3.08
CA ILE A 251 18.73 -3.77 -3.95
C ILE A 251 18.52 -4.53 -5.28
N PRO A 252 18.26 -5.85 -5.30
CA PRO A 252 18.04 -6.57 -6.57
C PRO A 252 16.79 -6.08 -7.31
N LEU A 253 15.74 -5.64 -6.61
CA LEU A 253 14.53 -5.11 -7.25
C LEU A 253 14.78 -3.76 -7.93
N ALA A 254 15.61 -2.89 -7.36
CA ALA A 254 16.02 -1.66 -8.04
C ALA A 254 16.74 -1.98 -9.35
N PHE A 255 17.71 -2.93 -9.34
CA PHE A 255 18.36 -3.39 -10.57
C PHE A 255 17.36 -4.00 -11.55
N ALA A 256 16.45 -4.86 -11.10
CA ALA A 256 15.40 -5.44 -11.94
C ALA A 256 14.52 -4.35 -12.57
N GLY A 257 14.15 -3.32 -11.82
CA GLY A 257 13.41 -2.16 -12.32
C GLY A 257 14.17 -1.41 -13.41
N TRP A 258 15.46 -1.14 -13.19
CA TRP A 258 16.28 -0.41 -14.16
C TRP A 258 16.51 -1.18 -15.46
N PHE A 259 16.84 -2.47 -15.38
CA PHE A 259 17.22 -3.27 -16.54
C PHE A 259 16.05 -4.01 -17.19
N GLY A 260 14.98 -4.28 -16.45
CA GLY A 260 13.86 -5.11 -16.90
C GLY A 260 12.59 -4.36 -17.29
N MET A 261 12.36 -3.15 -16.77
CA MET A 261 11.16 -2.36 -17.09
C MET A 261 11.34 -1.44 -18.28
N ASN A 262 10.24 -0.88 -18.76
CA ASN A 262 10.19 -0.01 -19.93
C ASN A 262 9.53 1.34 -19.63
N ASN A 263 9.94 2.38 -20.36
CA ASN A 263 9.17 3.60 -20.55
C ASN A 263 8.35 3.48 -21.84
N LEU A 264 7.13 4.00 -21.85
CA LEU A 264 6.27 4.08 -23.04
C LEU A 264 6.25 5.52 -23.54
N LYS A 265 6.80 5.79 -24.74
CA LYS A 265 6.82 7.15 -25.32
C LYS A 265 5.41 7.67 -25.64
N VAL A 266 4.47 6.79 -25.89
CA VAL A 266 3.05 7.19 -26.06
C VAL A 266 2.44 7.77 -24.77
N VAL A 267 2.97 7.41 -23.60
CA VAL A 267 2.53 7.93 -22.29
C VAL A 267 3.39 9.10 -21.84
N THR A 268 4.70 9.00 -22.05
CA THR A 268 5.71 10.00 -21.66
C THR A 268 6.56 10.32 -22.90
N PRO A 269 6.11 11.24 -23.77
CA PRO A 269 6.83 11.53 -25.02
C PRO A 269 8.26 12.01 -24.82
N ASN A 270 8.50 12.80 -23.78
CA ASN A 270 9.80 13.40 -23.49
C ASN A 270 10.19 13.18 -22.01
N PRO A 271 10.60 11.97 -21.60
CA PRO A 271 11.03 11.72 -20.23
C PRO A 271 12.31 12.49 -19.86
N GLY A 272 13.05 12.93 -20.85
CA GLY A 272 14.40 13.48 -20.71
C GLY A 272 15.44 12.37 -20.53
N ASN A 273 16.68 12.76 -20.23
CA ASN A 273 17.67 11.78 -19.80
C ASN A 273 17.33 11.29 -18.37
N PRO A 274 17.84 10.12 -17.95
CA PRO A 274 17.51 9.56 -16.64
C PRO A 274 17.77 10.51 -15.46
N LEU A 275 18.85 11.28 -15.48
CA LEU A 275 19.18 12.21 -14.40
C LEU A 275 18.16 13.35 -14.30
N SER A 276 17.71 13.89 -15.43
CA SER A 276 16.61 14.87 -15.47
C SER A 276 15.30 14.29 -14.96
N ALA A 277 14.96 13.05 -15.36
CA ALA A 277 13.80 12.35 -14.86
C ALA A 277 13.84 12.16 -13.34
N PHE A 278 14.99 11.78 -12.80
CA PHE A 278 15.21 11.64 -11.35
C PHE A 278 15.06 12.96 -10.61
N GLY A 279 15.61 14.06 -11.14
CA GLY A 279 15.44 15.40 -10.59
C GLY A 279 13.95 15.80 -10.52
N LYS A 280 13.16 15.49 -11.55
CA LYS A 280 11.72 15.74 -11.57
C LYS A 280 10.98 14.92 -10.50
N ILE A 281 11.31 13.65 -10.32
CA ILE A 281 10.72 12.77 -9.30
C ILE A 281 11.06 13.28 -7.89
N LEU A 282 12.33 13.63 -7.64
CA LEU A 282 12.78 14.17 -6.36
C LEU A 282 12.10 15.51 -6.04
N GLY A 283 11.92 16.38 -7.04
CA GLY A 283 11.18 17.63 -6.88
C GLY A 283 9.71 17.40 -6.49
N LEU A 284 9.05 16.43 -7.13
CA LEU A 284 7.67 16.05 -6.80
C LEU A 284 7.56 15.45 -5.38
N TYR A 285 8.49 14.58 -4.99
CA TYR A 285 8.52 14.08 -3.61
C TYR A 285 8.87 15.16 -2.60
N GLY A 286 9.74 16.12 -2.93
CA GLY A 286 10.03 17.27 -2.09
C GLY A 286 8.78 18.05 -1.74
N VAL A 287 7.89 18.29 -2.70
CA VAL A 287 6.58 18.90 -2.47
C VAL A 287 5.73 18.06 -1.52
N GLY A 288 5.66 16.74 -1.74
CA GLY A 288 4.90 15.84 -0.88
C GLY A 288 5.45 15.77 0.56
N ILE A 289 6.78 15.80 0.72
CA ILE A 289 7.44 15.84 2.04
C ILE A 289 7.09 17.13 2.78
N LEU A 290 7.21 18.30 2.11
CA LEU A 290 6.84 19.59 2.71
C LEU A 290 5.35 19.62 3.13
N ALA A 291 4.47 19.12 2.28
CA ALA A 291 3.05 19.01 2.60
C ALA A 291 2.79 18.03 3.77
N SER A 292 3.54 16.93 3.85
CA SER A 292 3.44 15.97 4.96
C SER A 292 3.90 16.57 6.28
N ILE A 293 4.99 17.34 6.29
CA ILE A 293 5.46 18.07 7.47
C ILE A 293 4.39 19.06 7.94
N ALA A 294 3.83 19.85 7.02
CA ALA A 294 2.75 20.78 7.32
C ALA A 294 1.49 20.04 7.83
N GLY A 295 1.17 18.86 7.27
CA GLY A 295 0.06 18.03 7.71
C GLY A 295 0.24 17.49 9.13
N VAL A 296 1.45 17.03 9.48
CA VAL A 296 1.79 16.59 10.85
C VAL A 296 1.64 17.76 11.82
N TRP A 297 2.12 18.94 11.45
CA TRP A 297 1.93 20.15 12.26
C TRP A 297 0.44 20.51 12.38
N ALA A 298 -0.32 20.48 11.29
CA ALA A 298 -1.75 20.77 11.31
C ALA A 298 -2.53 19.85 12.25
N LEU A 299 -2.17 18.56 12.33
CA LEU A 299 -2.80 17.60 13.25
C LEU A 299 -2.51 17.88 14.73
N SER A 300 -1.47 18.66 15.07
CA SER A 300 -1.18 19.07 16.44
C SER A 300 -2.03 20.25 16.90
N VAL A 301 -2.59 21.03 15.97
CA VAL A 301 -3.33 22.27 16.27
C VAL A 301 -4.79 22.25 15.79
N LEU A 302 -5.16 21.35 14.89
CA LEU A 302 -6.48 21.25 14.29
C LEU A 302 -7.07 19.85 14.47
N ASN A 303 -8.39 19.78 14.41
CA ASN A 303 -9.10 18.52 14.29
C ASN A 303 -8.71 17.81 12.97
N MET A 304 -8.61 16.46 12.98
CA MET A 304 -8.20 15.68 11.81
C MET A 304 -9.12 15.88 10.60
N TRP A 305 -10.42 16.09 10.81
CA TRP A 305 -11.39 16.31 9.73
C TRP A 305 -11.16 17.61 8.96
N LEU A 306 -10.42 18.56 9.56
CA LEU A 306 -9.97 19.79 8.91
C LEU A 306 -8.51 19.67 8.44
N ALA A 307 -7.63 19.10 9.25
CA ALA A 307 -6.20 18.99 8.95
C ALA A 307 -5.93 18.14 7.68
N LEU A 308 -6.62 17.00 7.51
CA LEU A 308 -6.40 16.12 6.36
C LEU A 308 -6.83 16.76 5.03
N PRO A 309 -8.04 17.32 4.87
CA PRO A 309 -8.40 18.06 3.66
C PRO A 309 -7.47 19.23 3.37
N LEU A 310 -7.06 19.99 4.37
CA LEU A 310 -6.11 21.09 4.19
C LEU A 310 -4.75 20.60 3.71
N THR A 311 -4.26 19.46 4.20
CA THR A 311 -3.02 18.83 3.72
C THR A 311 -3.13 18.44 2.26
N ILE A 312 -4.26 17.86 1.83
CA ILE A 312 -4.53 17.52 0.44
C ILE A 312 -4.52 18.77 -0.43
N VAL A 313 -5.28 19.80 -0.04
CA VAL A 313 -5.37 21.08 -0.77
C VAL A 313 -4.00 21.74 -0.87
N LEU A 314 -3.24 21.79 0.23
CA LEU A 314 -1.88 22.33 0.24
C LEU A 314 -0.99 21.58 -0.75
N THR A 315 -1.06 20.26 -0.77
CA THR A 315 -0.28 19.44 -1.70
C THR A 315 -0.61 19.80 -3.16
N LEU A 316 -1.89 19.95 -3.50
CA LEU A 316 -2.32 20.33 -4.85
C LEU A 316 -1.88 21.76 -5.23
N ILE A 317 -1.94 22.70 -4.28
CA ILE A 317 -1.45 24.07 -4.47
C ILE A 317 0.06 24.05 -4.75
N LEU A 318 0.84 23.38 -3.91
CA LEU A 318 2.29 23.29 -4.08
C LEU A 318 2.67 22.64 -5.42
N LEU A 319 1.95 21.59 -5.84
CA LEU A 319 2.15 20.98 -7.16
C LEU A 319 1.91 21.97 -8.32
N ARG A 320 0.91 22.84 -8.21
CA ARG A 320 0.66 23.88 -9.23
C ARG A 320 1.74 24.95 -9.30
N LEU A 321 2.47 25.14 -8.23
CA LEU A 321 3.54 26.13 -8.11
C LEU A 321 4.90 25.64 -8.61
N ILE A 322 5.06 24.32 -8.87
CA ILE A 322 6.32 23.76 -9.36
C ILE A 322 6.68 24.45 -10.69
N PRO A 323 7.88 25.02 -10.81
CA PRO A 323 8.32 25.71 -12.02
C PRO A 323 8.81 24.74 -13.13
N GLY A 324 9.12 25.29 -14.29
CA GLY A 324 9.78 24.57 -15.39
C GLY A 324 8.87 23.61 -16.14
N ASP A 325 9.46 22.59 -16.76
CA ASP A 325 8.81 21.64 -17.68
C ASP A 325 7.75 20.75 -17.01
N ILE A 326 7.78 20.65 -15.68
CA ILE A 326 6.80 19.89 -14.89
C ILE A 326 5.44 20.58 -14.89
N LYS A 327 5.42 21.92 -14.83
CA LYS A 327 4.20 22.72 -14.66
C LYS A 327 3.14 22.48 -15.75
N PRO A 328 3.45 22.55 -17.05
CA PRO A 328 2.45 22.28 -18.08
C PRO A 328 1.88 20.85 -18.01
N ASN A 329 2.74 19.87 -17.67
CA ASN A 329 2.34 18.48 -17.56
C ASN A 329 1.38 18.27 -16.37
N ILE A 330 1.69 18.82 -15.19
CA ILE A 330 0.80 18.79 -14.01
C ILE A 330 -0.54 19.47 -14.34
N GLN A 331 -0.53 20.63 -14.97
CA GLN A 331 -1.76 21.34 -15.34
C GLN A 331 -2.64 20.51 -16.29
N ALA A 332 -2.04 19.86 -17.29
CA ALA A 332 -2.75 18.96 -18.18
C ALA A 332 -3.35 17.75 -17.46
N GLN A 333 -2.61 17.17 -16.51
CA GLN A 333 -3.11 16.05 -15.71
C GLN A 333 -4.21 16.45 -14.72
N PHE A 334 -4.23 17.69 -14.22
CA PHE A 334 -5.28 18.22 -13.35
C PHE A 334 -6.65 18.32 -14.04
N ALA A 335 -6.74 18.16 -15.36
CA ALA A 335 -8.01 18.02 -16.06
C ALA A 335 -8.89 16.87 -15.55
N ILE A 336 -8.31 15.87 -14.84
CA ILE A 336 -9.09 14.81 -14.19
C ILE A 336 -10.09 15.34 -13.17
N PHE A 337 -9.81 16.47 -12.51
CA PHE A 337 -10.68 17.05 -11.48
C PHE A 337 -11.97 17.69 -12.05
N SER A 338 -11.99 18.01 -13.33
CA SER A 338 -13.19 18.47 -14.04
C SER A 338 -14.15 17.33 -14.41
N ASN A 339 -13.68 16.07 -14.33
CA ASN A 339 -14.49 14.91 -14.64
C ASN A 339 -15.25 14.43 -13.40
N LYS A 340 -16.59 14.46 -13.45
CA LYS A 340 -17.44 14.01 -12.33
C LYS A 340 -17.18 12.56 -11.91
N HIS A 341 -16.80 11.70 -12.84
CA HIS A 341 -16.47 10.31 -12.54
C HIS A 341 -15.22 10.15 -11.67
N THR A 342 -14.29 11.11 -11.71
CA THR A 342 -13.12 11.11 -10.80
C THR A 342 -13.59 11.16 -9.35
N TRP A 343 -14.56 12.00 -9.03
CA TRP A 343 -15.08 12.13 -7.67
C TRP A 343 -15.91 10.91 -7.23
N SER A 344 -16.79 10.40 -8.10
CA SER A 344 -17.53 9.16 -7.82
C SER A 344 -16.58 7.99 -7.57
N MET A 345 -15.55 7.82 -8.42
CA MET A 345 -14.55 6.76 -8.24
C MET A 345 -13.69 6.98 -6.99
N THR A 346 -13.39 8.23 -6.62
CA THR A 346 -12.67 8.54 -5.37
C THR A 346 -13.46 8.03 -4.16
N VAL A 347 -14.76 8.33 -4.07
CA VAL A 347 -15.62 7.86 -2.98
C VAL A 347 -15.68 6.34 -2.94
N LEU A 348 -15.89 5.69 -4.08
CA LEU A 348 -15.95 4.22 -4.16
C LEU A 348 -14.60 3.56 -3.86
N TYR A 349 -13.49 4.24 -4.16
CA TYR A 349 -12.16 3.71 -3.83
C TYR A 349 -11.82 3.88 -2.34
N ILE A 350 -12.35 4.90 -1.66
CA ILE A 350 -12.29 5.01 -0.19
C ILE A 350 -13.04 3.83 0.45
N LEU A 351 -14.23 3.47 -0.05
CA LEU A 351 -14.95 2.28 0.42
C LEU A 351 -14.07 1.02 0.33
N THR A 352 -13.41 0.80 -0.81
CA THR A 352 -12.69 -0.46 -1.06
C THR A 352 -11.27 -0.43 -0.49
N PHE A 353 -10.40 0.45 -0.97
CA PHE A 353 -9.01 0.53 -0.53
C PHE A 353 -8.84 1.22 0.82
N GLY A 354 -9.59 2.29 1.06
CA GLY A 354 -9.55 3.01 2.34
C GLY A 354 -9.90 2.10 3.51
N SER A 355 -10.93 1.27 3.36
CA SER A 355 -11.32 0.27 4.37
C SER A 355 -10.26 -0.81 4.53
N PHE A 356 -9.73 -1.35 3.42
CA PHE A 356 -8.67 -2.36 3.49
C PHE A 356 -7.46 -1.87 4.29
N ILE A 357 -6.91 -0.71 3.93
CA ILE A 357 -5.70 -0.22 4.59
C ILE A 357 -5.98 0.29 6.00
N GLY A 358 -7.16 0.87 6.21
CA GLY A 358 -7.61 1.35 7.51
C GLY A 358 -7.80 0.22 8.50
N PHE A 359 -8.48 -0.83 8.12
CA PHE A 359 -8.66 -2.01 8.96
C PHE A 359 -7.37 -2.80 9.14
N SER A 360 -6.46 -2.82 8.16
CA SER A 360 -5.12 -3.40 8.33
C SER A 360 -4.34 -2.74 9.46
N ALA A 361 -4.50 -1.44 9.62
CA ALA A 361 -3.86 -0.68 10.69
C ALA A 361 -4.63 -0.75 12.03
N ALA A 362 -5.96 -0.88 11.99
CA ALA A 362 -6.82 -0.83 13.18
C ALA A 362 -7.03 -2.20 13.84
N LEU A 363 -7.03 -3.29 13.07
CA LEU A 363 -7.35 -4.63 13.59
C LEU A 363 -6.44 -5.10 14.73
N PRO A 364 -5.09 -4.93 14.67
CA PRO A 364 -4.23 -5.33 15.79
C PRO A 364 -4.60 -4.62 17.09
N LEU A 365 -4.83 -3.32 17.04
CA LEU A 365 -5.21 -2.52 18.20
C LEU A 365 -6.59 -2.96 18.73
N SER A 366 -7.55 -3.21 17.85
CA SER A 366 -8.89 -3.65 18.23
C SER A 366 -8.86 -4.98 18.97
N ILE A 367 -8.07 -5.95 18.51
CA ILE A 367 -7.87 -7.22 19.19
C ILE A 367 -7.29 -6.96 20.58
N THR A 368 -6.21 -6.19 20.67
CA THR A 368 -5.50 -5.94 21.92
C THR A 368 -6.36 -5.23 22.97
N VAL A 369 -7.14 -4.22 22.56
CA VAL A 369 -7.86 -3.38 23.53
C VAL A 369 -9.23 -3.97 23.90
N ILE A 370 -9.95 -4.55 22.94
CA ILE A 370 -11.29 -5.11 23.20
C ILE A 370 -11.18 -6.43 23.97
N PHE A 371 -10.30 -7.33 23.52
CA PHE A 371 -10.15 -8.67 24.10
C PHE A 371 -9.09 -8.76 25.18
N GLY A 372 -8.17 -7.79 25.27
CA GLY A 372 -7.14 -7.71 26.30
C GLY A 372 -7.66 -7.34 27.70
N ASN A 373 -8.94 -6.95 27.79
CA ASN A 373 -9.60 -6.63 29.05
C ASN A 373 -10.94 -7.35 29.12
N MET A 374 -11.42 -7.62 30.33
CA MET A 374 -12.74 -8.22 30.61
C MET A 374 -13.41 -7.48 31.75
N MET A 375 -14.72 -7.61 31.85
CA MET A 375 -15.48 -7.11 33.00
C MET A 375 -15.40 -8.12 34.15
N GLU A 376 -15.11 -7.66 35.36
CA GLU A 376 -15.14 -8.43 36.58
C GLU A 376 -16.23 -7.85 37.48
N VAL A 377 -17.10 -8.74 38.00
CA VAL A 377 -18.14 -8.38 38.96
C VAL A 377 -17.65 -8.77 40.34
N ALA A 378 -17.35 -7.78 41.17
CA ALA A 378 -16.93 -8.01 42.55
C ALA A 378 -18.12 -8.50 43.43
N ALA A 379 -17.81 -9.06 44.59
CA ALA A 379 -18.80 -9.61 45.50
C ALA A 379 -19.82 -8.55 46.00
N ASP A 380 -19.46 -7.29 45.98
CA ASP A 380 -20.33 -6.15 46.31
C ASP A 380 -21.20 -5.65 45.13
N GLY A 381 -21.11 -6.31 43.97
CA GLY A 381 -21.82 -5.94 42.75
C GLY A 381 -21.15 -4.83 41.93
N THR A 382 -19.97 -4.33 42.35
CA THR A 382 -19.22 -3.37 41.54
C THR A 382 -18.63 -4.05 40.31
N VAL A 383 -18.79 -3.40 39.14
CA VAL A 383 -18.23 -3.90 37.88
C VAL A 383 -16.98 -3.10 37.55
N THR A 384 -15.86 -3.77 37.43
CA THR A 384 -14.56 -3.19 37.10
C THR A 384 -13.98 -3.84 35.85
N ARG A 385 -13.14 -3.11 35.14
CA ARG A 385 -12.46 -3.63 33.97
C ARG A 385 -11.06 -4.09 34.34
N VAL A 386 -10.79 -5.37 34.14
CA VAL A 386 -9.53 -6.03 34.52
C VAL A 386 -8.85 -6.60 33.28
N VAL A 387 -7.56 -6.90 33.38
CA VAL A 387 -6.78 -7.54 32.31
C VAL A 387 -7.28 -8.97 32.08
N ASN A 388 -7.53 -9.33 30.84
CA ASN A 388 -7.87 -10.69 30.45
C ASN A 388 -6.57 -11.53 30.29
N PRO A 389 -6.30 -12.50 31.15
CA PRO A 389 -5.06 -13.29 31.10
C PRO A 389 -5.00 -14.20 29.85
N ASP A 390 -6.17 -14.59 29.31
CA ASP A 390 -6.29 -15.50 28.19
C ASP A 390 -6.59 -14.75 26.88
N ALA A 391 -6.25 -13.45 26.81
CA ALA A 391 -6.52 -12.61 25.65
C ALA A 391 -5.88 -13.16 24.37
N PRO A 392 -6.60 -13.17 23.23
CA PRO A 392 -6.02 -13.55 21.95
C PRO A 392 -4.93 -12.57 21.52
N SER A 393 -3.80 -13.08 21.08
CA SER A 393 -2.69 -12.25 20.60
C SER A 393 -2.99 -11.62 19.24
N ALA A 394 -2.90 -10.30 19.15
CA ALA A 394 -3.02 -9.59 17.88
C ALA A 394 -1.98 -10.04 16.85
N LEU A 395 -0.75 -10.33 17.27
CA LEU A 395 0.33 -10.81 16.39
C LEU A 395 0.04 -12.16 15.76
N THR A 396 -0.76 -13.00 16.43
CA THR A 396 -1.17 -14.32 15.92
C THR A 396 -2.26 -14.22 14.87
N TRP A 397 -3.18 -13.25 14.97
CA TRP A 397 -4.42 -13.27 14.20
C TRP A 397 -4.58 -12.12 13.23
N ALA A 398 -4.00 -10.93 13.49
CA ALA A 398 -4.29 -9.73 12.71
C ALA A 398 -3.83 -9.80 11.24
N TRP A 399 -2.80 -10.57 10.93
CA TRP A 399 -2.29 -10.74 9.57
C TRP A 399 -3.29 -11.41 8.61
N MET A 400 -4.24 -12.20 9.15
CA MET A 400 -5.20 -12.96 8.32
C MET A 400 -6.11 -12.05 7.49
N GLY A 401 -6.52 -10.91 8.05
CA GLY A 401 -7.35 -9.95 7.34
C GLY A 401 -6.68 -9.39 6.08
N PRO A 402 -5.53 -8.70 6.20
CA PRO A 402 -4.77 -8.20 5.05
C PRO A 402 -4.38 -9.30 4.07
N PHE A 403 -4.07 -10.50 4.54
CA PHE A 403 -3.77 -11.67 3.71
C PHE A 403 -4.93 -11.99 2.75
N VAL A 404 -6.12 -12.22 3.30
CA VAL A 404 -7.31 -12.53 2.50
C VAL A 404 -7.66 -11.37 1.56
N GLY A 405 -7.69 -10.14 2.09
CA GLY A 405 -8.05 -8.96 1.33
C GLY A 405 -7.07 -8.64 0.19
N ALA A 406 -5.78 -8.96 0.34
CA ALA A 406 -4.79 -8.79 -0.71
C ALA A 406 -4.94 -9.86 -1.80
N LEU A 407 -5.01 -11.14 -1.43
CA LEU A 407 -5.03 -12.24 -2.39
C LEU A 407 -6.34 -12.35 -3.18
N ILE A 408 -7.47 -11.90 -2.64
CA ILE A 408 -8.76 -11.98 -3.34
C ILE A 408 -8.94 -10.91 -4.44
N ARG A 409 -8.10 -9.86 -4.49
CA ARG A 409 -8.22 -8.76 -5.46
C ARG A 409 -8.17 -9.18 -6.92
N PRO A 410 -7.25 -10.06 -7.36
CA PRO A 410 -7.24 -10.55 -8.73
C PRO A 410 -8.54 -11.26 -9.11
N VAL A 411 -9.12 -12.00 -8.17
CA VAL A 411 -10.41 -12.70 -8.36
C VAL A 411 -11.53 -11.67 -8.53
N GLY A 412 -11.56 -10.64 -7.69
CA GLY A 412 -12.50 -9.53 -7.80
C GLY A 412 -12.40 -8.80 -9.14
N GLY A 413 -11.18 -8.54 -9.62
CA GLY A 413 -10.91 -7.96 -10.94
C GLY A 413 -11.42 -8.85 -12.07
N TRP A 414 -11.09 -10.14 -12.03
CA TRP A 414 -11.53 -11.12 -13.04
C TRP A 414 -13.06 -11.28 -13.10
N ILE A 415 -13.74 -11.32 -11.96
CA ILE A 415 -15.21 -11.35 -11.91
C ILE A 415 -15.76 -10.07 -12.54
N SER A 416 -15.19 -8.92 -12.19
CA SER A 416 -15.64 -7.61 -12.67
C SER A 416 -15.42 -7.43 -14.17
N ASP A 417 -14.37 -8.01 -14.74
CA ASP A 417 -14.13 -8.00 -16.18
C ASP A 417 -15.24 -8.75 -16.94
N LYS A 418 -15.93 -9.72 -16.30
CA LYS A 418 -17.03 -10.50 -16.88
C LYS A 418 -18.42 -9.88 -16.71
N VAL A 419 -18.71 -9.38 -15.49
CA VAL A 419 -20.09 -8.95 -15.14
C VAL A 419 -20.22 -7.43 -15.02
N GLY A 420 -19.11 -6.69 -15.10
CA GLY A 420 -19.04 -5.26 -14.91
C GLY A 420 -18.68 -4.86 -13.47
N GLY A 421 -17.87 -3.81 -13.36
CA GLY A 421 -17.31 -3.39 -12.06
C GLY A 421 -18.35 -2.86 -11.09
N SER A 422 -19.34 -2.10 -11.56
CA SER A 422 -20.32 -1.46 -10.66
C SER A 422 -21.32 -2.43 -10.05
N ILE A 423 -21.69 -3.53 -10.73
CA ILE A 423 -22.50 -4.59 -10.11
C ILE A 423 -21.74 -5.23 -8.96
N VAL A 424 -20.47 -5.58 -9.18
CA VAL A 424 -19.62 -6.15 -8.12
C VAL A 424 -19.47 -5.16 -6.97
N THR A 425 -19.15 -3.89 -7.26
CA THR A 425 -19.06 -2.83 -6.25
C THR A 425 -20.36 -2.70 -5.44
N GLN A 426 -21.52 -2.81 -6.09
CA GLN A 426 -22.83 -2.73 -5.40
C GLN A 426 -22.99 -3.88 -4.39
N ILE A 427 -22.72 -5.10 -4.82
CA ILE A 427 -22.84 -6.29 -3.98
C ILE A 427 -21.91 -6.20 -2.78
N ILE A 428 -20.63 -5.88 -3.00
CA ILE A 428 -19.67 -5.79 -1.88
C ILE A 428 -20.00 -4.65 -0.93
N SER A 429 -20.59 -3.55 -1.42
CA SER A 429 -21.00 -2.45 -0.55
C SER A 429 -22.13 -2.89 0.41
N VAL A 430 -23.08 -3.71 -0.05
CA VAL A 430 -24.11 -4.31 0.82
C VAL A 430 -23.46 -5.20 1.88
N VAL A 431 -22.52 -6.05 1.47
CA VAL A 431 -21.77 -6.92 2.40
C VAL A 431 -21.00 -6.07 3.43
N MET A 432 -20.36 -4.99 3.00
CA MET A 432 -19.63 -4.09 3.90
C MET A 432 -20.54 -3.41 4.92
N VAL A 433 -21.74 -2.95 4.51
CA VAL A 433 -22.73 -2.40 5.45
C VAL A 433 -23.13 -3.44 6.49
N ALA A 434 -23.55 -4.62 6.04
CA ALA A 434 -24.03 -5.67 6.93
C ALA A 434 -22.93 -6.16 7.89
N ALA A 435 -21.72 -6.41 7.36
CA ALA A 435 -20.60 -6.86 8.15
C ALA A 435 -20.12 -5.80 9.16
N SER A 436 -20.13 -4.50 8.78
CA SER A 436 -19.78 -3.42 9.72
C SER A 436 -20.77 -3.33 10.89
N VAL A 437 -22.08 -3.39 10.61
CA VAL A 437 -23.10 -3.36 11.66
C VAL A 437 -22.95 -4.58 12.58
N ALA A 438 -22.78 -5.78 12.01
CA ALA A 438 -22.58 -6.99 12.79
C ALA A 438 -21.28 -6.95 13.62
N THR A 439 -20.18 -6.44 13.05
CA THR A 439 -18.90 -6.29 13.77
C THR A 439 -19.05 -5.31 14.94
N GLY A 440 -19.70 -4.15 14.71
CA GLY A 440 -19.97 -3.19 15.79
C GLY A 440 -20.73 -3.84 16.94
N TYR A 441 -21.79 -4.58 16.63
CA TYR A 441 -22.57 -5.28 17.64
C TYR A 441 -21.75 -6.31 18.42
N VAL A 442 -20.95 -7.13 17.74
CA VAL A 442 -20.03 -8.09 18.40
C VAL A 442 -18.98 -7.38 19.25
N MET A 443 -18.42 -6.25 18.77
CA MET A 443 -17.48 -5.45 19.56
C MET A 443 -18.11 -4.90 20.84
N MET A 444 -19.34 -4.43 20.77
CA MET A 444 -20.11 -3.97 21.94
C MET A 444 -20.29 -5.09 22.96
N LEU A 445 -20.69 -6.28 22.52
CA LEU A 445 -20.88 -7.43 23.38
C LEU A 445 -19.55 -7.87 24.03
N ALA A 446 -18.47 -7.99 23.25
CA ALA A 446 -17.16 -8.37 23.76
C ALA A 446 -16.63 -7.35 24.78
N TYR A 447 -16.77 -6.06 24.49
CA TYR A 447 -16.28 -4.98 25.33
C TYR A 447 -16.93 -4.95 26.72
N ASN A 448 -18.19 -5.34 26.81
CA ASN A 448 -18.99 -5.36 28.06
C ASN A 448 -19.12 -6.76 28.68
N SER A 449 -18.33 -7.74 28.22
CA SER A 449 -18.44 -9.12 28.67
C SER A 449 -17.48 -9.46 29.81
N THR A 450 -17.89 -10.39 30.66
CA THR A 450 -17.01 -11.09 31.61
C THR A 450 -16.19 -12.19 30.95
N ASP A 451 -16.57 -12.64 29.75
CA ASP A 451 -15.81 -13.55 28.88
C ASP A 451 -15.80 -12.99 27.45
N PRO A 452 -14.92 -12.03 27.14
CA PRO A 452 -14.80 -11.49 25.80
C PRO A 452 -14.35 -12.53 24.76
N ASN A 453 -13.61 -13.58 25.16
CA ASN A 453 -13.07 -14.58 24.26
C ASN A 453 -14.16 -15.35 23.51
N ALA A 454 -15.35 -15.51 24.09
CA ALA A 454 -16.52 -16.10 23.43
C ALA A 454 -16.92 -15.37 22.14
N TYR A 455 -16.61 -14.07 22.03
CA TYR A 455 -16.93 -13.21 20.87
C TYR A 455 -15.76 -13.07 19.89
N PHE A 456 -14.58 -13.63 20.17
CA PHE A 456 -13.40 -13.46 19.34
C PHE A 456 -13.55 -14.08 17.94
N ALA A 457 -14.04 -15.32 17.86
CA ALA A 457 -14.21 -16.01 16.59
C ALA A 457 -15.21 -15.27 15.65
N PRO A 458 -16.43 -14.90 16.06
CA PRO A 458 -17.33 -14.11 15.24
C PRO A 458 -16.75 -12.74 14.86
N PHE A 459 -16.06 -12.05 15.77
CA PHE A 459 -15.36 -10.80 15.47
C PHE A 459 -14.34 -10.97 14.34
N LEU A 460 -13.45 -11.95 14.46
CA LEU A 460 -12.41 -12.20 13.46
C LEU A 460 -13.00 -12.60 12.09
N ILE A 461 -14.02 -13.47 12.08
CA ILE A 461 -14.70 -13.88 10.84
C ILE A 461 -15.33 -12.68 10.14
N LEU A 462 -16.00 -11.80 10.87
CA LEU A 462 -16.63 -10.60 10.30
C LEU A 462 -15.58 -9.64 9.73
N PHE A 463 -14.44 -9.45 10.41
CA PHE A 463 -13.33 -8.68 9.84
C PHE A 463 -12.75 -9.33 8.58
N ILE A 464 -12.58 -10.65 8.55
CA ILE A 464 -12.14 -11.37 7.34
C ILE A 464 -13.13 -11.18 6.19
N ILE A 465 -14.43 -11.21 6.45
CA ILE A 465 -15.47 -10.93 5.44
C ILE A 465 -15.33 -9.50 4.91
N MET A 466 -15.11 -8.51 5.77
CA MET A 466 -14.89 -7.12 5.34
C MET A 466 -13.60 -6.97 4.51
N PHE A 467 -12.53 -7.65 4.90
CA PHE A 467 -11.30 -7.67 4.12
C PHE A 467 -11.50 -8.33 2.75
N ALA A 468 -12.21 -9.44 2.68
CA ALA A 468 -12.54 -10.11 1.42
C ALA A 468 -13.40 -9.21 0.53
N ALA A 469 -14.46 -8.60 1.08
CA ALA A 469 -15.34 -7.70 0.36
C ALA A 469 -14.57 -6.47 -0.17
N SER A 470 -13.75 -5.83 0.68
CA SER A 470 -12.93 -4.70 0.27
C SER A 470 -11.91 -5.08 -0.80
N GLY A 471 -11.32 -6.27 -0.71
CA GLY A 471 -10.40 -6.81 -1.72
C GLY A 471 -11.08 -7.03 -3.07
N ILE A 472 -12.22 -7.70 -3.11
CA ILE A 472 -13.02 -7.88 -4.32
C ILE A 472 -13.41 -6.52 -4.92
N GLY A 473 -13.85 -5.59 -4.07
CA GLY A 473 -14.20 -4.23 -4.45
C GLY A 473 -13.04 -3.42 -5.02
N ASN A 474 -11.80 -3.66 -4.57
CA ASN A 474 -10.63 -3.06 -5.21
C ASN A 474 -10.48 -3.50 -6.67
N GLY A 475 -10.63 -4.79 -6.95
CA GLY A 475 -10.61 -5.31 -8.32
C GLY A 475 -11.70 -4.68 -9.18
N SER A 476 -12.92 -4.55 -8.65
CA SER A 476 -14.06 -3.96 -9.36
C SER A 476 -13.89 -2.47 -9.66
N THR A 477 -13.37 -1.68 -8.74
CA THR A 477 -13.11 -0.26 -8.95
C THR A 477 -11.98 -0.02 -9.96
N PHE A 478 -10.94 -0.87 -9.98
CA PHE A 478 -9.89 -0.80 -11.00
C PHE A 478 -10.43 -1.04 -12.40
N ARG A 479 -11.29 -2.05 -12.56
CA ARG A 479 -11.97 -2.33 -13.82
C ARG A 479 -12.81 -1.12 -14.25
N SER A 480 -13.62 -0.56 -13.35
CA SER A 480 -14.47 0.60 -13.65
C SER A 480 -13.65 1.82 -14.08
N ILE A 481 -12.55 2.14 -13.37
CA ILE A 481 -11.66 3.25 -13.75
C ILE A 481 -11.02 2.97 -15.12
N GLY A 482 -10.55 1.75 -15.37
CA GLY A 482 -9.96 1.35 -16.64
C GLY A 482 -10.91 1.50 -17.82
N PHE A 483 -12.23 1.30 -17.60
CA PHE A 483 -13.28 1.42 -18.60
C PHE A 483 -13.75 2.88 -18.83
N ILE A 484 -13.95 3.63 -17.74
CA ILE A 484 -14.51 4.99 -17.78
C ILE A 484 -13.52 5.98 -18.40
N PHE A 485 -12.24 5.87 -18.04
CA PHE A 485 -11.24 6.88 -18.39
C PHE A 485 -10.39 6.45 -19.58
N ASN A 486 -10.04 7.42 -20.43
CA ASN A 486 -9.14 7.18 -21.55
C ASN A 486 -7.69 6.90 -21.07
N GLN A 487 -6.83 6.46 -21.99
CA GLN A 487 -5.44 6.09 -21.70
C GLN A 487 -4.66 7.22 -21.01
N GLN A 488 -4.99 8.47 -21.28
CA GLN A 488 -4.31 9.62 -20.70
C GLN A 488 -4.78 9.97 -19.29
N GLN A 489 -6.02 9.63 -18.93
CA GLN A 489 -6.63 9.99 -17.65
C GLN A 489 -6.56 8.87 -16.61
N LYS A 490 -6.63 7.60 -17.06
CA LYS A 490 -6.75 6.46 -16.12
C LYS A 490 -5.60 6.36 -15.12
N GLY A 491 -4.35 6.59 -15.52
CA GLY A 491 -3.21 6.56 -14.60
C GLY A 491 -3.30 7.62 -13.50
N PRO A 492 -3.41 8.91 -13.85
CA PRO A 492 -3.61 9.97 -12.86
C PRO A 492 -4.84 9.78 -11.96
N VAL A 493 -5.96 9.25 -12.49
CA VAL A 493 -7.16 8.96 -11.70
C VAL A 493 -6.92 7.82 -10.72
N LEU A 494 -6.29 6.71 -11.14
CA LEU A 494 -5.91 5.61 -10.24
C LEU A 494 -4.99 6.10 -9.12
N GLY A 495 -4.01 6.90 -9.47
CA GLY A 495 -3.11 7.52 -8.51
C GLY A 495 -3.85 8.39 -7.50
N TRP A 496 -4.65 9.34 -7.97
CA TRP A 496 -5.43 10.26 -7.15
C TRP A 496 -6.42 9.53 -6.23
N THR A 497 -7.24 8.65 -6.77
CA THR A 497 -8.22 7.90 -5.97
C THR A 497 -7.54 7.08 -4.88
N SER A 498 -6.40 6.48 -5.20
CA SER A 498 -5.60 5.72 -4.23
C SER A 498 -4.95 6.61 -3.16
N ALA A 499 -4.56 7.82 -3.52
CA ALA A 499 -3.98 8.78 -2.57
C ALA A 499 -5.00 9.20 -1.52
N VAL A 500 -6.20 9.61 -1.96
CA VAL A 500 -7.27 10.01 -1.04
C VAL A 500 -7.71 8.82 -0.16
N ALA A 501 -7.87 7.64 -0.75
CA ALA A 501 -8.25 6.45 0.00
C ALA A 501 -7.18 6.02 1.03
N ALA A 502 -5.90 6.29 0.78
CA ALA A 502 -4.81 5.90 1.68
C ALA A 502 -4.87 6.60 3.06
N TYR A 503 -5.54 7.74 3.17
CA TYR A 503 -5.79 8.36 4.46
C TYR A 503 -6.64 7.48 5.40
N GLY A 504 -7.29 6.43 4.88
CA GLY A 504 -7.91 5.38 5.68
C GLY A 504 -6.96 4.75 6.69
N ALA A 505 -5.67 4.61 6.35
CA ALA A 505 -4.63 4.11 7.24
C ALA A 505 -4.42 4.97 8.50
N PHE A 506 -4.78 6.25 8.44
CA PHE A 506 -4.77 7.17 9.58
C PHE A 506 -6.16 7.27 10.23
N ILE A 507 -7.22 7.41 9.41
CA ILE A 507 -8.58 7.70 9.89
C ILE A 507 -9.16 6.53 10.70
N ALA A 508 -9.07 5.29 10.18
CA ALA A 508 -9.74 4.15 10.81
C ALA A 508 -9.17 3.83 12.20
N PRO A 509 -7.84 3.71 12.41
CA PRO A 509 -7.30 3.51 13.76
C PRO A 509 -7.63 4.66 14.71
N ARG A 510 -7.63 5.90 14.22
CA ARG A 510 -7.92 7.08 15.04
C ARG A 510 -9.37 7.10 15.52
N VAL A 511 -10.33 6.88 14.61
CA VAL A 511 -11.75 6.82 14.95
C VAL A 511 -12.04 5.66 15.89
N MET A 512 -11.55 4.46 15.56
CA MET A 512 -11.75 3.28 16.41
C MET A 512 -11.12 3.47 17.80
N GLY A 513 -9.91 4.03 17.87
CA GLY A 513 -9.24 4.30 19.15
C GLY A 513 -10.01 5.30 20.01
N GLN A 514 -10.57 6.37 19.42
CA GLN A 514 -11.37 7.36 20.13
C GLN A 514 -12.66 6.74 20.71
N GLU A 515 -13.38 5.94 19.91
CA GLU A 515 -14.63 5.32 20.36
C GLU A 515 -14.38 4.21 21.40
N ILE A 516 -13.29 3.47 21.28
CA ILE A 516 -12.89 2.49 22.32
C ILE A 516 -12.58 3.22 23.64
N GLN A 517 -11.87 4.34 23.61
CA GLN A 517 -11.59 5.15 24.80
C GLN A 517 -12.86 5.75 25.40
N ALA A 518 -13.83 6.11 24.58
CA ALA A 518 -15.16 6.59 25.01
C ALA A 518 -16.03 5.48 25.60
N GLY A 519 -15.65 4.19 25.47
CA GLY A 519 -16.43 3.06 25.92
C GLY A 519 -17.51 2.60 24.95
N THR A 520 -17.50 3.08 23.73
CA THR A 520 -18.52 2.86 22.68
C THR A 520 -17.87 2.34 21.37
N PRO A 521 -17.14 1.21 21.40
CA PRO A 521 -16.37 0.73 20.26
C PRO A 521 -17.21 0.47 18.99
N GLU A 522 -18.51 0.15 19.17
CA GLU A 522 -19.48 -0.09 18.10
C GLU A 522 -19.74 1.14 17.23
N VAL A 523 -19.67 2.35 17.81
CA VAL A 523 -20.02 3.61 17.14
C VAL A 523 -19.11 3.84 15.93
N ALA A 524 -17.83 3.50 16.03
CA ALA A 524 -16.89 3.57 14.91
C ALA A 524 -17.38 2.72 13.72
N MET A 525 -17.79 1.48 13.99
CA MET A 525 -18.25 0.55 12.96
C MET A 525 -19.59 0.97 12.35
N TYR A 526 -20.49 1.53 13.15
CA TYR A 526 -21.74 2.09 12.65
C TYR A 526 -21.50 3.32 11.78
N GLY A 527 -20.54 4.17 12.13
CA GLY A 527 -20.10 5.28 11.29
C GLY A 527 -19.58 4.81 9.92
N PHE A 528 -18.76 3.75 9.89
CA PHE A 528 -18.32 3.14 8.64
C PHE A 528 -19.49 2.54 7.84
N ALA A 529 -20.45 1.88 8.50
CA ALA A 529 -21.64 1.35 7.83
C ALA A 529 -22.47 2.44 7.15
N VAL A 530 -22.65 3.60 7.79
CA VAL A 530 -23.31 4.78 7.19
C VAL A 530 -22.55 5.25 5.96
N PHE A 531 -21.22 5.35 6.04
CA PHE A 531 -20.40 5.72 4.89
C PHE A 531 -20.53 4.70 3.73
N TYR A 532 -20.57 3.41 4.01
CA TYR A 532 -20.76 2.37 2.99
C TYR A 532 -22.17 2.41 2.36
N ALA A 533 -23.18 2.75 3.14
CA ALA A 533 -24.53 2.99 2.63
C ALA A 533 -24.57 4.20 1.68
N LEU A 534 -23.84 5.28 1.98
CA LEU A 534 -23.68 6.40 1.05
C LEU A 534 -22.97 5.97 -0.24
N CYS A 535 -21.96 5.10 -0.15
CA CYS A 535 -21.29 4.55 -1.34
C CYS A 535 -22.23 3.71 -2.21
N LEU A 536 -23.16 2.94 -1.62
CA LEU A 536 -24.23 2.25 -2.34
C LEU A 536 -25.04 3.22 -3.21
N VAL A 537 -25.45 4.33 -2.62
CA VAL A 537 -26.22 5.37 -3.33
C VAL A 537 -25.40 5.99 -4.45
N VAL A 538 -24.15 6.35 -4.19
CA VAL A 538 -23.23 6.94 -5.19
C VAL A 538 -23.03 5.99 -6.37
N ASN A 539 -22.78 4.70 -6.11
CA ASN A 539 -22.56 3.71 -7.15
C ASN A 539 -23.81 3.47 -7.99
N TRP A 540 -24.96 3.27 -7.31
CA TRP A 540 -26.25 3.10 -7.99
C TRP A 540 -26.61 4.31 -8.85
N TRP A 541 -26.51 5.51 -8.28
CA TRP A 541 -26.84 6.75 -8.98
C TRP A 541 -25.97 6.98 -10.22
N SER A 542 -24.66 6.76 -10.09
CA SER A 542 -23.70 7.06 -11.15
C SER A 542 -23.66 6.01 -12.25
N TYR A 543 -23.92 4.71 -11.93
CA TYR A 543 -23.56 3.60 -12.82
C TYR A 543 -24.61 2.50 -12.99
N LEU A 544 -25.64 2.39 -12.13
CA LEU A 544 -26.60 1.26 -12.18
C LEU A 544 -28.03 1.67 -12.48
N ARG A 545 -28.44 2.92 -12.21
CA ARG A 545 -29.80 3.38 -12.55
C ARG A 545 -30.01 3.39 -14.07
N LYS A 546 -31.30 3.42 -14.51
CA LYS A 546 -31.66 3.39 -15.94
C LYS A 546 -30.99 4.49 -16.76
N ASP A 547 -30.89 5.70 -16.21
CA ASP A 547 -30.31 6.89 -16.84
C ASP A 547 -28.90 7.19 -16.27
N ALA A 548 -28.15 6.16 -15.94
CA ALA A 548 -26.80 6.32 -15.44
C ALA A 548 -25.89 6.93 -16.49
N TYR A 549 -24.90 7.70 -16.05
CA TYR A 549 -23.92 8.36 -16.92
C TYR A 549 -23.14 7.39 -17.80
N ILE A 550 -22.74 6.27 -17.23
CA ILE A 550 -22.14 5.13 -17.90
C ILE A 550 -22.74 3.88 -17.25
N LYS A 551 -23.21 2.94 -18.05
CA LYS A 551 -23.87 1.75 -17.54
C LYS A 551 -22.85 0.69 -17.19
N ASN A 552 -22.78 0.31 -15.91
CA ASN A 552 -22.03 -0.81 -15.36
C ASN A 552 -20.58 -0.89 -15.92
N PRO A 553 -19.78 0.16 -15.76
CA PRO A 553 -18.43 0.20 -16.28
C PRO A 553 -17.53 -0.89 -15.69
#